data_13730d36cbd9f3a2c7a623429984bef2
#
_entry.id   13730d36cbd9f3a2c7a623429984bef2
#
_cell.length_a   1.000
_cell.length_b   1.000
_cell.length_c   1.000
_cell.angle_alpha   90.00
_cell.angle_beta   90.00
_cell.angle_gamma   90.00
#
_symmetry.space_group_name_H-M   'P 1'
#
loop_
_entity.id
_entity.type
_entity.pdbx_description
1 polymer ?
#
loop_
_entity_poly.entity_id
_entity_poly.type
_entity_poly.pdbx_seq_one_letter_code
_entity_poly.pdbx_strand_id
1 'polypeptide(L)'
;MPLLKSAHGGNTREAAALLGISPEQLLDFSANINPLGMPGRLKRALIDNLTCAERYPDVDYQHLHQALAQHHQIPASWLLAGNGETESIFTLVHGLKPRHAMIVTPGFAEYRRALQWGACEIHEFALREADGWQLTDAILNALTPELDCLFLCTPNNPTGLLPARELLLAIAERCKTQGIALILDEAFIDFIPGEEGFIPLLQGNPHIWVLRSLTKFYAIPGLRLGYLVNSDEQAVARMRAQQMPWSINAFAALAGEVILQDAAYHQATWQWLAEEGQRFRQRLHAFPELTVYPGRANYLLLRCEREGLDLQRALLEKHILIRSCANYPGLDARYYRVAIRSQEENSRLLTALAEVFTDTTLAG
;
A
#
# COMPACT_ATOMS: atom_id res chain seq x y z
N MET A 1 -12.14 -23.02 2.58
CA MET A 1 -10.70 -22.71 2.78
C MET A 1 -10.25 -21.69 1.74
N PRO A 2 -9.40 -20.72 2.07
CA PRO A 2 -8.90 -19.77 1.06
C PRO A 2 -8.16 -20.53 -0.05
N LEU A 3 -8.33 -20.06 -1.29
CA LEU A 3 -7.70 -20.67 -2.47
C LEU A 3 -6.17 -20.61 -2.41
N LEU A 4 -5.64 -19.48 -1.91
CA LEU A 4 -4.21 -19.24 -1.71
C LEU A 4 -3.90 -19.09 -0.22
N LYS A 5 -2.75 -19.58 0.21
CA LYS A 5 -2.28 -19.50 1.60
C LYS A 5 -1.76 -18.11 1.97
N SER A 6 -1.25 -17.36 0.99
CA SER A 6 -0.71 -16.02 1.25
C SER A 6 -1.79 -15.05 1.69
N ALA A 7 -1.51 -14.31 2.75
CA ALA A 7 -2.35 -13.21 3.22
C ALA A 7 -2.23 -11.93 2.35
N HIS A 8 -1.37 -11.95 1.33
CA HIS A 8 -1.05 -10.81 0.45
C HIS A 8 -1.29 -11.14 -1.02
N GLY A 9 -1.44 -10.11 -1.86
CA GLY A 9 -1.41 -10.25 -3.31
C GLY A 9 0.01 -10.52 -3.84
N GLY A 10 0.11 -10.81 -5.16
CA GLY A 10 1.39 -11.02 -5.83
C GLY A 10 1.95 -12.44 -5.70
N ASN A 11 1.21 -13.40 -5.12
CA ASN A 11 1.65 -14.79 -5.01
C ASN A 11 1.36 -15.58 -6.28
N THR A 12 1.97 -15.17 -7.39
CA THR A 12 1.78 -15.77 -8.71
C THR A 12 2.31 -17.19 -8.80
N ARG A 13 3.35 -17.54 -8.04
CA ARG A 13 3.91 -18.90 -8.04
C ARG A 13 2.95 -19.93 -7.47
N GLU A 14 2.33 -19.63 -6.33
CA GLU A 14 1.34 -20.53 -5.73
C GLU A 14 0.10 -20.67 -6.64
N ALA A 15 -0.39 -19.54 -7.18
CA ALA A 15 -1.52 -19.54 -8.08
C ALA A 15 -1.24 -20.33 -9.38
N ALA A 16 -0.07 -20.15 -9.99
CA ALA A 16 0.35 -20.88 -11.18
C ALA A 16 0.50 -22.38 -10.91
N ALA A 17 1.02 -22.75 -9.74
CA ALA A 17 1.16 -24.16 -9.36
C ALA A 17 -0.19 -24.88 -9.24
N LEU A 18 -1.27 -24.18 -8.81
CA LEU A 18 -2.61 -24.75 -8.79
C LEU A 18 -3.15 -25.11 -10.19
N LEU A 19 -2.70 -24.40 -11.22
CA LEU A 19 -3.08 -24.62 -12.61
C LEU A 19 -2.10 -25.48 -13.40
N GLY A 20 -0.93 -25.78 -12.84
CA GLY A 20 0.16 -26.49 -13.55
C GLY A 20 0.78 -25.66 -14.69
N ILE A 21 0.80 -24.34 -14.57
CA ILE A 21 1.37 -23.39 -15.56
C ILE A 21 2.56 -22.63 -14.98
N SER A 22 3.25 -21.84 -15.82
CA SER A 22 4.29 -20.94 -15.33
C SER A 22 3.70 -19.61 -14.81
N PRO A 23 4.32 -18.94 -13.80
CA PRO A 23 3.82 -17.68 -13.27
C PRO A 23 3.67 -16.57 -14.32
N GLU A 24 4.48 -16.58 -15.37
CA GLU A 24 4.47 -15.61 -16.45
C GLU A 24 3.22 -15.71 -17.34
N GLN A 25 2.52 -16.83 -17.28
CA GLN A 25 1.24 -17.03 -17.98
C GLN A 25 0.05 -16.44 -17.24
N LEU A 26 0.24 -16.04 -15.97
CA LEU A 26 -0.80 -15.37 -15.18
C LEU A 26 -0.80 -13.86 -15.40
N LEU A 27 -1.99 -13.33 -15.57
CA LEU A 27 -2.23 -11.89 -15.50
C LEU A 27 -2.58 -11.52 -14.05
N ASP A 28 -1.67 -10.79 -13.38
CA ASP A 28 -1.78 -10.50 -11.95
C ASP A 28 -2.43 -9.15 -11.68
N PHE A 29 -3.68 -9.17 -11.20
CA PHE A 29 -4.42 -8.03 -10.65
C PHE A 29 -4.41 -8.00 -9.12
N SER A 30 -3.74 -8.94 -8.46
CA SER A 30 -3.74 -9.03 -7.00
C SER A 30 -2.72 -8.11 -6.35
N ALA A 31 -1.67 -7.71 -7.08
CA ALA A 31 -0.65 -6.76 -6.66
C ALA A 31 -0.86 -5.40 -7.31
N ASN A 32 -0.86 -4.34 -6.51
CA ASN A 32 -1.15 -2.98 -6.95
C ASN A 32 0.11 -2.27 -7.48
N ILE A 33 0.69 -2.80 -8.54
CA ILE A 33 1.94 -2.31 -9.12
C ILE A 33 1.63 -1.50 -10.38
N ASN A 34 2.36 -0.39 -10.57
CA ASN A 34 2.24 0.47 -11.75
C ASN A 34 2.52 -0.33 -13.03
N PRO A 35 1.57 -0.41 -13.97
CA PRO A 35 1.73 -1.19 -15.20
C PRO A 35 2.70 -0.58 -16.21
N LEU A 36 3.15 0.65 -16.00
CA LEU A 36 4.20 1.27 -16.83
C LEU A 36 5.55 0.57 -16.66
N GLY A 37 5.68 -0.25 -15.58
CA GLY A 37 6.91 -0.95 -15.28
C GLY A 37 7.98 -0.05 -14.67
N MET A 38 9.16 -0.62 -14.46
CA MET A 38 10.31 0.09 -13.90
C MET A 38 10.71 1.27 -14.79
N PRO A 39 10.95 2.48 -14.21
CA PRO A 39 11.40 3.65 -14.99
C PRO A 39 12.64 3.32 -15.83
N GLY A 40 12.64 3.71 -17.10
CA GLY A 40 13.74 3.41 -18.02
C GLY A 40 15.09 3.96 -17.55
N ARG A 41 15.08 5.12 -16.88
CA ARG A 41 16.26 5.71 -16.25
C ARG A 41 16.83 4.81 -15.16
N LEU A 42 15.96 4.23 -14.30
CA LEU A 42 16.38 3.29 -13.26
C LEU A 42 16.94 2.01 -13.87
N LYS A 43 16.25 1.44 -14.87
CA LYS A 43 16.71 0.22 -15.55
C LYS A 43 18.13 0.37 -16.09
N ARG A 44 18.44 1.49 -16.74
CA ARG A 44 19.80 1.80 -17.22
C ARG A 44 20.78 1.93 -16.06
N ALA A 45 20.42 2.69 -15.02
CA ALA A 45 21.28 2.86 -13.85
C ALA A 45 21.64 1.53 -13.16
N LEU A 46 20.68 0.61 -13.05
CA LEU A 46 20.93 -0.72 -12.48
C LEU A 46 21.88 -1.54 -13.35
N ILE A 47 21.71 -1.52 -14.68
CA ILE A 47 22.59 -2.24 -15.61
C ILE A 47 24.00 -1.68 -15.55
N ASP A 48 24.16 -0.36 -15.58
CA ASP A 48 25.46 0.33 -15.60
C ASP A 48 26.20 0.18 -14.26
N ASN A 49 25.50 -0.09 -13.17
CA ASN A 49 26.08 -0.22 -11.83
C ASN A 49 25.90 -1.64 -11.24
N LEU A 50 25.78 -2.66 -12.06
CA LEU A 50 25.55 -4.04 -11.60
C LEU A 50 26.60 -4.51 -10.58
N THR A 51 27.86 -4.05 -10.74
CA THR A 51 28.98 -4.38 -9.85
C THR A 51 28.85 -3.77 -8.46
N CYS A 52 27.88 -2.86 -8.19
CA CYS A 52 27.63 -2.38 -6.83
C CYS A 52 27.24 -3.51 -5.87
N ALA A 53 26.70 -4.62 -6.40
CA ALA A 53 26.39 -5.82 -5.63
C ALA A 53 27.64 -6.54 -5.05
N GLU A 54 28.83 -6.23 -5.54
CA GLU A 54 30.09 -6.83 -5.07
C GLU A 54 30.65 -6.17 -3.80
N ARG A 55 29.97 -5.12 -3.31
CA ARG A 55 30.42 -4.32 -2.16
C ARG A 55 29.27 -4.11 -1.19
N TYR A 56 29.61 -3.93 0.09
CA TYR A 56 28.65 -3.44 1.07
C TYR A 56 28.14 -2.05 0.67
N PRO A 57 26.83 -1.77 0.75
CA PRO A 57 26.35 -0.41 0.61
C PRO A 57 26.82 0.47 1.76
N ASP A 58 26.70 1.80 1.61
CA ASP A 58 26.92 2.74 2.69
C ASP A 58 26.00 2.40 3.87
N VAL A 59 26.57 2.17 5.05
CA VAL A 59 25.82 1.75 6.24
C VAL A 59 24.81 2.81 6.69
N ASP A 60 25.09 4.09 6.42
CA ASP A 60 24.22 5.22 6.77
C ASP A 60 23.32 5.68 5.62
N TYR A 61 23.51 5.12 4.42
CA TYR A 61 22.73 5.46 3.21
C TYR A 61 22.64 6.97 2.97
N GLN A 62 23.75 7.69 3.10
CA GLN A 62 23.77 9.16 3.08
C GLN A 62 23.17 9.73 1.79
N HIS A 63 23.58 9.22 0.61
CA HIS A 63 23.08 9.69 -0.68
C HIS A 63 21.58 9.43 -0.83
N LEU A 64 21.09 8.28 -0.41
CA LEU A 64 19.67 7.96 -0.42
C LEU A 64 18.87 8.92 0.47
N HIS A 65 19.32 9.14 1.72
CA HIS A 65 18.65 10.08 2.62
C HIS A 65 18.69 11.53 2.12
N GLN A 66 19.79 11.95 1.49
CA GLN A 66 19.89 13.27 0.86
C GLN A 66 18.93 13.42 -0.33
N ALA A 67 18.81 12.39 -1.19
CA ALA A 67 17.87 12.40 -2.30
C ALA A 67 16.41 12.49 -1.82
N LEU A 68 16.04 11.74 -0.79
CA LEU A 68 14.72 11.81 -0.16
C LEU A 68 14.47 13.19 0.50
N ALA A 69 15.46 13.72 1.22
CA ALA A 69 15.40 15.03 1.86
C ALA A 69 15.18 16.16 0.84
N GLN A 70 15.91 16.11 -0.26
CA GLN A 70 15.77 17.07 -1.37
C GLN A 70 14.37 16.95 -2.03
N HIS A 71 13.89 15.73 -2.26
CA HIS A 71 12.58 15.48 -2.85
C HIS A 71 11.44 16.08 -2.03
N HIS A 72 11.52 15.93 -0.71
CA HIS A 72 10.49 16.42 0.22
C HIS A 72 10.77 17.81 0.79
N GLN A 73 11.93 18.40 0.50
CA GLN A 73 12.39 19.70 1.05
C GLN A 73 12.39 19.71 2.59
N ILE A 74 12.88 18.63 3.21
CA ILE A 74 12.99 18.45 4.66
C ILE A 74 14.43 18.06 5.05
N PRO A 75 14.80 18.16 6.34
CA PRO A 75 16.10 17.69 6.82
C PRO A 75 16.27 16.17 6.63
N ALA A 76 17.46 15.72 6.22
CA ALA A 76 17.76 14.29 6.10
C ALA A 76 17.68 13.56 7.46
N SER A 77 17.89 14.27 8.58
CA SER A 77 17.74 13.77 9.94
C SER A 77 16.31 13.34 10.30
N TRP A 78 15.31 13.77 9.54
CA TRP A 78 13.92 13.36 9.73
C TRP A 78 13.58 12.02 9.06
N LEU A 79 14.47 11.49 8.24
CA LEU A 79 14.24 10.34 7.38
C LEU A 79 14.95 9.09 7.88
N LEU A 80 14.30 7.95 7.76
CA LEU A 80 14.91 6.64 7.89
C LEU A 80 14.40 5.72 6.79
N ALA A 81 15.26 5.41 5.84
CA ALA A 81 14.98 4.44 4.79
C ALA A 81 14.99 3.00 5.35
N GLY A 82 14.22 2.11 4.75
CA GLY A 82 14.08 0.72 5.17
C GLY A 82 13.94 -0.26 4.00
N ASN A 83 14.10 -1.53 4.30
CA ASN A 83 13.94 -2.65 3.36
C ASN A 83 12.44 -2.89 3.05
N GLY A 84 11.87 -1.96 2.29
CA GLY A 84 10.45 -1.80 2.10
C GLY A 84 9.79 -1.11 3.30
N GLU A 85 8.61 -0.54 3.06
CA GLU A 85 7.82 0.11 4.10
C GLU A 85 7.45 -0.84 5.26
N THR A 86 7.28 -2.13 4.98
CA THR A 86 6.98 -3.13 6.00
C THR A 86 8.04 -3.16 7.10
N GLU A 87 9.34 -3.07 6.76
CA GLU A 87 10.38 -2.94 7.77
C GLU A 87 10.15 -1.71 8.64
N SER A 88 9.79 -0.57 8.05
CA SER A 88 9.51 0.67 8.78
C SER A 88 8.35 0.52 9.77
N ILE A 89 7.30 -0.24 9.43
CA ILE A 89 6.18 -0.56 10.35
C ILE A 89 6.73 -1.30 11.58
N PHE A 90 7.52 -2.36 11.37
CA PHE A 90 8.10 -3.14 12.47
C PHE A 90 9.10 -2.33 13.29
N THR A 91 9.93 -1.52 12.65
CA THR A 91 10.87 -0.60 13.31
C THR A 91 10.14 0.39 14.22
N LEU A 92 9.04 0.99 13.75
CA LEU A 92 8.22 1.90 14.55
C LEU A 92 7.62 1.21 15.77
N VAL A 93 6.99 0.06 15.60
CA VAL A 93 6.39 -0.68 16.72
C VAL A 93 7.45 -1.08 17.74
N HIS A 94 8.62 -1.55 17.27
CA HIS A 94 9.72 -1.91 18.16
C HIS A 94 10.30 -0.70 18.89
N GLY A 95 10.37 0.45 18.23
CA GLY A 95 10.91 1.69 18.81
C GLY A 95 9.94 2.40 19.74
N LEU A 96 8.66 2.49 19.37
CA LEU A 96 7.61 3.15 20.16
C LEU A 96 7.15 2.29 21.34
N LYS A 97 7.19 0.96 21.21
CA LYS A 97 6.74 -0.03 22.20
C LYS A 97 5.34 0.28 22.73
N PRO A 98 4.33 0.47 21.87
CA PRO A 98 2.99 0.79 22.31
C PRO A 98 2.40 -0.38 23.10
N ARG A 99 1.66 -0.09 24.17
CA ARG A 99 0.88 -1.07 24.93
C ARG A 99 -0.55 -1.17 24.41
N HIS A 100 -1.10 -0.06 23.95
CA HIS A 100 -2.44 0.04 23.38
C HIS A 100 -2.36 0.76 22.03
N ALA A 101 -2.77 0.11 20.97
CA ALA A 101 -2.79 0.68 19.64
C ALA A 101 -4.16 0.56 19.00
N MET A 102 -4.56 1.57 18.24
CA MET A 102 -5.72 1.49 17.37
C MET A 102 -5.30 1.27 15.94
N ILE A 103 -6.02 0.36 15.26
CA ILE A 103 -5.96 0.16 13.82
C ILE A 103 -7.35 0.35 13.22
N VAL A 104 -7.40 0.84 11.97
CA VAL A 104 -8.65 0.94 11.22
C VAL A 104 -8.85 -0.32 10.39
N THR A 105 -10.04 -0.92 10.47
CA THR A 105 -10.39 -2.15 9.73
C THR A 105 -11.58 -1.93 8.79
N PRO A 106 -11.59 -2.53 7.57
CA PRO A 106 -10.52 -3.34 6.98
C PRO A 106 -9.27 -2.53 6.69
N GLY A 107 -8.09 -3.11 6.93
CA GLY A 107 -6.81 -2.44 6.78
C GLY A 107 -5.66 -3.41 6.53
N PHE A 108 -4.48 -2.90 6.26
CA PHE A 108 -3.30 -3.69 5.93
C PHE A 108 -2.88 -4.59 7.10
N ALA A 109 -2.69 -5.88 6.82
CA ALA A 109 -2.49 -6.90 7.85
C ALA A 109 -1.21 -6.75 8.67
N GLU A 110 -0.19 -6.07 8.13
CA GLU A 110 1.11 -5.98 8.79
C GLU A 110 1.12 -5.05 10.01
N TYR A 111 0.18 -4.12 10.14
CA TYR A 111 0.04 -3.35 11.39
C TYR A 111 -0.26 -4.27 12.56
N ARG A 112 -1.28 -5.12 12.40
CA ARG A 112 -1.66 -6.11 13.43
C ARG A 112 -0.50 -7.04 13.75
N ARG A 113 0.19 -7.55 12.72
CA ARG A 113 1.30 -8.47 12.89
C ARG A 113 2.45 -7.84 13.67
N ALA A 114 2.85 -6.61 13.34
CA ALA A 114 3.89 -5.89 14.04
C ALA A 114 3.51 -5.60 15.49
N LEU A 115 2.27 -5.17 15.73
CA LEU A 115 1.75 -4.89 17.08
C LEU A 115 1.69 -6.16 17.95
N GLN A 116 1.27 -7.29 17.37
CA GLN A 116 1.28 -8.59 18.06
C GLN A 116 2.71 -9.02 18.45
N TRP A 117 3.69 -8.78 17.59
CA TRP A 117 5.10 -9.04 17.92
C TRP A 117 5.58 -8.17 19.09
N GLY A 118 5.07 -6.95 19.19
CA GLY A 118 5.33 -6.03 20.29
C GLY A 118 4.51 -6.32 21.56
N ALA A 119 3.72 -7.41 21.60
CA ALA A 119 2.78 -7.72 22.67
C ALA A 119 1.81 -6.57 23.01
N CYS A 120 1.41 -5.81 22.00
CA CYS A 120 0.51 -4.67 22.10
C CYS A 120 -0.95 -5.14 22.10
N GLU A 121 -1.78 -4.54 22.95
CA GLU A 121 -3.23 -4.67 22.88
C GLU A 121 -3.78 -3.84 21.72
N ILE A 122 -4.59 -4.47 20.86
CA ILE A 122 -5.07 -3.89 19.63
C ILE A 122 -6.56 -3.57 19.74
N HIS A 123 -6.88 -2.29 19.56
CA HIS A 123 -8.24 -1.79 19.44
C HIS A 123 -8.56 -1.55 17.96
N GLU A 124 -9.74 -1.96 17.52
CA GLU A 124 -10.16 -1.82 16.14
C GLU A 124 -11.22 -0.73 16.00
N PHE A 125 -10.99 0.20 15.07
CA PHE A 125 -12.05 1.08 14.57
C PHE A 125 -12.55 0.51 13.25
N ALA A 126 -13.77 -0.06 13.27
CA ALA A 126 -14.36 -0.71 12.12
C ALA A 126 -15.04 0.30 11.19
N LEU A 127 -14.59 0.38 9.94
CA LEU A 127 -15.32 1.01 8.87
C LEU A 127 -16.57 0.19 8.53
N ARG A 128 -17.62 0.84 8.02
CA ARG A 128 -18.88 0.18 7.70
C ARG A 128 -19.23 0.35 6.23
N GLU A 129 -19.79 -0.70 5.66
CA GLU A 129 -20.30 -0.65 4.29
C GLU A 129 -21.41 0.39 4.13
N ALA A 130 -22.29 0.53 5.15
CA ALA A 130 -23.36 1.52 5.16
C ALA A 130 -22.87 2.97 5.00
N ASP A 131 -21.62 3.24 5.40
CA ASP A 131 -20.94 4.52 5.22
C ASP A 131 -20.07 4.54 3.95
N GLY A 132 -20.24 3.57 3.05
CA GLY A 132 -19.41 3.39 1.85
C GLY A 132 -17.94 3.13 2.15
N TRP A 133 -17.63 2.50 3.28
CA TRP A 133 -16.27 2.25 3.81
C TRP A 133 -15.48 3.52 4.11
N GLN A 134 -16.15 4.68 4.23
CA GLN A 134 -15.52 5.95 4.58
C GLN A 134 -15.12 5.98 6.06
N LEU A 135 -13.96 6.57 6.33
CA LEU A 135 -13.61 6.98 7.69
C LEU A 135 -14.47 8.17 8.06
N THR A 136 -15.18 8.08 9.20
CA THR A 136 -16.06 9.13 9.69
C THR A 136 -15.45 9.84 10.90
N ASP A 137 -16.01 11.00 11.26
CA ASP A 137 -15.62 11.76 12.44
C ASP A 137 -15.88 11.03 13.78
N ALA A 138 -16.64 9.95 13.75
CA ALA A 138 -16.83 9.07 14.91
C ALA A 138 -15.50 8.55 15.48
N ILE A 139 -14.44 8.44 14.68
CA ILE A 139 -13.11 8.04 15.16
C ILE A 139 -12.57 9.00 16.22
N LEU A 140 -12.91 10.29 16.16
CA LEU A 140 -12.44 11.30 17.12
C LEU A 140 -12.87 10.96 18.55
N ASN A 141 -14.04 10.36 18.72
CA ASN A 141 -14.53 9.92 20.03
C ASN A 141 -13.82 8.66 20.56
N ALA A 142 -13.28 7.84 19.64
CA ALA A 142 -12.53 6.63 19.99
C ALA A 142 -11.06 6.93 20.35
N LEU A 143 -10.55 8.12 20.01
CA LEU A 143 -9.18 8.53 20.33
C LEU A 143 -9.11 9.08 21.75
N THR A 144 -8.79 8.20 22.69
CA THR A 144 -8.68 8.48 24.13
C THR A 144 -7.22 8.41 24.59
N PRO A 145 -6.87 9.02 25.75
CA PRO A 145 -5.48 9.02 26.24
C PRO A 145 -4.95 7.65 26.68
N GLU A 146 -5.78 6.62 26.62
CA GLU A 146 -5.37 5.23 26.87
C GLU A 146 -4.57 4.65 25.69
N LEU A 147 -4.74 5.21 24.50
CA LEU A 147 -4.04 4.77 23.30
C LEU A 147 -2.63 5.37 23.23
N ASP A 148 -1.66 4.54 22.90
CA ASP A 148 -0.28 4.96 22.64
C ASP A 148 -0.10 5.36 21.16
N CYS A 149 -0.78 4.67 20.22
CA CYS A 149 -0.69 5.01 18.81
C CYS A 149 -1.94 4.65 18.01
N LEU A 150 -2.08 5.31 16.86
CA LEU A 150 -3.06 5.04 15.81
C LEU A 150 -2.36 4.80 14.48
N PHE A 151 -2.64 3.65 13.83
CA PHE A 151 -2.28 3.41 12.44
C PHE A 151 -3.44 3.77 11.51
N LEU A 152 -3.18 4.61 10.54
CA LEU A 152 -4.15 5.06 9.55
C LEU A 152 -3.54 5.05 8.15
N CYS A 153 -4.10 4.24 7.26
CA CYS A 153 -3.64 4.13 5.86
C CYS A 153 -4.37 5.15 4.98
N THR A 154 -3.65 5.98 4.26
CA THR A 154 -4.17 7.10 3.47
C THR A 154 -3.47 7.24 2.11
N PRO A 155 -4.06 6.77 1.00
CA PRO A 155 -5.34 6.06 0.86
C PRO A 155 -5.37 4.68 1.52
N ASN A 156 -6.55 4.27 1.99
CA ASN A 156 -6.71 3.00 2.69
C ASN A 156 -6.57 1.79 1.76
N ASN A 157 -5.92 0.75 2.22
CA ASN A 157 -5.89 -0.56 1.59
C ASN A 157 -6.72 -1.55 2.44
N PRO A 158 -7.85 -2.13 1.95
CA PRO A 158 -8.15 -2.37 0.53
C PRO A 158 -9.15 -1.40 -0.12
N THR A 159 -9.71 -0.44 0.60
CA THR A 159 -10.84 0.36 0.10
C THR A 159 -10.44 1.40 -0.96
N GLY A 160 -9.19 1.84 -1.00
CA GLY A 160 -8.70 2.87 -1.90
C GLY A 160 -9.17 4.29 -1.55
N LEU A 161 -9.86 4.47 -0.43
CA LEU A 161 -10.43 5.75 -0.02
C LEU A 161 -9.41 6.62 0.70
N LEU A 162 -9.44 7.90 0.39
CA LEU A 162 -8.69 8.94 1.10
C LEU A 162 -9.68 9.78 1.91
N PRO A 163 -9.54 9.84 3.25
CA PRO A 163 -10.38 10.69 4.08
C PRO A 163 -10.21 12.17 3.72
N ALA A 164 -11.25 12.96 3.99
CA ALA A 164 -11.20 14.40 3.79
C ALA A 164 -10.05 15.02 4.59
N ARG A 165 -9.39 16.01 4.00
CA ARG A 165 -8.23 16.69 4.63
C ARG A 165 -8.56 17.25 6.01
N GLU A 166 -9.76 17.83 6.15
CA GLU A 166 -10.25 18.40 7.40
C GLU A 166 -10.37 17.35 8.51
N LEU A 167 -10.84 16.14 8.17
CA LEU A 167 -10.90 15.03 9.12
C LEU A 167 -9.51 14.55 9.52
N LEU A 168 -8.58 14.42 8.58
CA LEU A 168 -7.19 14.05 8.87
C LEU A 168 -6.50 15.06 9.79
N LEU A 169 -6.72 16.36 9.58
CA LEU A 169 -6.21 17.41 10.44
C LEU A 169 -6.84 17.37 11.84
N ALA A 170 -8.15 17.11 11.95
CA ALA A 170 -8.82 16.94 13.22
C ALA A 170 -8.30 15.70 13.98
N ILE A 171 -8.03 14.60 13.29
CA ILE A 171 -7.41 13.40 13.87
C ILE A 171 -6.00 13.72 14.39
N ALA A 172 -5.20 14.43 13.61
CA ALA A 172 -3.84 14.82 14.01
C ALA A 172 -3.84 15.70 15.27
N GLU A 173 -4.74 16.68 15.33
CA GLU A 173 -4.89 17.53 16.52
C GLU A 173 -5.42 16.75 17.73
N ARG A 174 -6.36 15.84 17.51
CA ARG A 174 -6.87 14.97 18.58
C ARG A 174 -5.76 14.07 19.11
N CYS A 175 -4.97 13.44 18.26
CA CYS A 175 -3.83 12.63 18.64
C CYS A 175 -2.81 13.45 19.45
N LYS A 176 -2.52 14.68 19.02
CA LYS A 176 -1.62 15.60 19.73
C LYS A 176 -2.10 15.88 21.15
N THR A 177 -3.38 16.23 21.31
CA THR A 177 -3.97 16.57 22.61
C THR A 177 -4.10 15.38 23.56
N GLN A 178 -4.23 14.16 23.01
CA GLN A 178 -4.33 12.92 23.78
C GLN A 178 -2.98 12.22 24.01
N GLY A 179 -1.88 12.72 23.42
CA GLY A 179 -0.56 12.11 23.53
C GLY A 179 -0.41 10.81 22.72
N ILE A 180 -1.19 10.68 21.63
CA ILE A 180 -1.20 9.49 20.75
C ILE A 180 -0.21 9.72 19.60
N ALA A 181 0.67 8.77 19.33
CA ALA A 181 1.47 8.77 18.11
C ALA A 181 0.59 8.42 16.91
N LEU A 182 0.46 9.36 15.96
CA LEU A 182 -0.26 9.14 14.71
C LEU A 182 0.69 8.59 13.65
N ILE A 183 0.40 7.39 13.15
CA ILE A 183 1.19 6.75 12.10
C ILE A 183 0.35 6.74 10.82
N LEU A 184 0.74 7.56 9.86
CA LEU A 184 0.10 7.69 8.56
C LEU A 184 0.85 6.84 7.53
N ASP A 185 0.22 5.77 7.08
CA ASP A 185 0.73 4.95 5.99
C ASP A 185 0.25 5.55 4.66
N GLU A 186 1.18 6.19 3.96
CA GLU A 186 0.95 6.87 2.70
C GLU A 186 1.57 6.08 1.51
N ALA A 187 1.56 4.75 1.57
CA ALA A 187 2.16 3.88 0.55
C ALA A 187 1.63 4.09 -0.88
N PHE A 188 0.43 4.64 -1.01
CA PHE A 188 -0.24 4.87 -2.30
C PHE A 188 -0.50 6.34 -2.61
N ILE A 189 -0.03 7.27 -1.78
CA ILE A 189 -0.34 8.70 -1.94
C ILE A 189 0.23 9.27 -3.25
N ASP A 190 1.38 8.77 -3.71
CA ASP A 190 2.06 9.24 -4.92
C ASP A 190 1.22 9.04 -6.20
N PHE A 191 0.23 8.14 -6.18
CA PHE A 191 -0.71 7.95 -7.28
C PHE A 191 -1.74 9.09 -7.42
N ILE A 192 -1.85 9.97 -6.44
CA ILE A 192 -2.82 11.08 -6.44
C ILE A 192 -2.09 12.38 -6.77
N PRO A 193 -2.21 12.91 -8.01
CA PRO A 193 -1.51 14.13 -8.38
C PRO A 193 -1.95 15.32 -7.51
N GLY A 194 -0.97 16.11 -7.07
CA GLY A 194 -1.20 17.27 -6.22
C GLY A 194 -1.45 16.94 -4.73
N GLU A 195 -1.46 15.67 -4.33
CA GLU A 195 -1.59 15.26 -2.93
C GLU A 195 -0.19 15.02 -2.34
N GLU A 196 0.23 15.92 -1.46
CA GLU A 196 1.56 15.84 -0.83
C GLU A 196 1.56 15.01 0.46
N GLY A 197 0.37 14.61 0.94
CA GLY A 197 0.20 13.92 2.21
C GLY A 197 0.53 14.81 3.42
N PHE A 198 1.13 14.22 4.43
CA PHE A 198 1.40 14.90 5.71
C PHE A 198 2.86 15.29 5.93
N ILE A 199 3.79 14.90 5.06
CA ILE A 199 5.22 15.28 5.21
C ILE A 199 5.40 16.80 5.34
N PRO A 200 4.72 17.66 4.54
CA PRO A 200 4.84 19.12 4.69
C PRO A 200 4.35 19.67 6.03
N LEU A 201 3.55 18.90 6.77
CA LEU A 201 2.97 19.31 8.05
C LEU A 201 3.75 18.79 9.27
N LEU A 202 4.86 18.08 9.10
CA LEU A 202 5.59 17.49 10.21
C LEU A 202 6.32 18.52 11.09
N GLN A 203 6.66 19.69 10.55
CA GLN A 203 7.30 20.76 11.33
C GLN A 203 6.43 21.13 12.53
N GLY A 204 6.97 20.94 13.74
CA GLY A 204 6.24 21.22 15.00
C GLY A 204 5.19 20.17 15.39
N ASN A 205 5.12 19.04 14.67
CA ASN A 205 4.20 17.93 14.92
C ASN A 205 4.93 16.59 15.12
N PRO A 206 5.80 16.46 16.13
CA PRO A 206 6.66 15.28 16.34
C PRO A 206 5.85 14.01 16.72
N HIS A 207 4.56 14.14 17.01
CA HIS A 207 3.67 13.00 17.26
C HIS A 207 3.20 12.30 15.96
N ILE A 208 3.48 12.89 14.77
CA ILE A 208 3.09 12.34 13.48
C ILE A 208 4.28 11.61 12.84
N TRP A 209 4.07 10.36 12.50
CA TRP A 209 4.96 9.53 11.70
C TRP A 209 4.33 9.28 10.34
N VAL A 210 5.09 9.48 9.27
CA VAL A 210 4.64 9.17 7.91
C VAL A 210 5.46 8.02 7.36
N LEU A 211 4.78 7.03 6.80
CA LEU A 211 5.37 5.90 6.08
C LEU A 211 5.16 6.09 4.58
N ARG A 212 6.18 5.82 3.80
CA ARG A 212 6.15 5.88 2.33
C ARG A 212 6.73 4.62 1.71
N SER A 213 6.19 4.23 0.58
CA SER A 213 6.65 3.08 -0.22
C SER A 213 7.01 3.52 -1.63
N LEU A 214 8.19 3.15 -2.10
CA LEU A 214 8.61 3.39 -3.48
C LEU A 214 8.35 2.18 -4.39
N THR A 215 7.84 1.08 -3.85
CA THR A 215 7.73 -0.20 -4.58
C THR A 215 6.58 -0.25 -5.58
N LYS A 216 5.45 0.42 -5.29
CA LYS A 216 4.22 0.33 -6.09
C LYS A 216 4.23 1.33 -7.23
N PHE A 217 4.45 2.59 -6.91
CA PHE A 217 4.44 3.69 -7.89
C PHE A 217 5.53 3.52 -8.95
N TYR A 218 6.74 3.12 -8.56
CA TYR A 218 7.87 2.94 -9.47
C TYR A 218 8.03 1.50 -9.98
N ALA A 219 7.07 0.62 -9.71
CA ALA A 219 7.07 -0.78 -10.16
C ALA A 219 8.35 -1.54 -9.82
N ILE A 220 8.83 -1.39 -8.58
CA ILE A 220 10.04 -2.03 -8.06
C ILE A 220 9.80 -2.85 -6.77
N PRO A 221 8.71 -3.65 -6.70
CA PRO A 221 8.39 -4.39 -5.47
C PRO A 221 9.51 -5.37 -5.07
N GLY A 222 10.26 -5.89 -6.02
CA GLY A 222 11.37 -6.82 -5.78
C GLY A 222 12.61 -6.18 -5.19
N LEU A 223 12.81 -4.85 -5.34
CA LEU A 223 13.96 -4.14 -4.77
C LEU A 223 13.80 -3.85 -3.28
N ARG A 224 12.58 -3.74 -2.77
CA ARG A 224 12.27 -3.51 -1.36
C ARG A 224 12.80 -2.16 -0.84
N LEU A 225 12.10 -1.07 -1.14
CA LEU A 225 12.47 0.28 -0.68
C LEU A 225 11.25 1.02 -0.16
N GLY A 226 11.36 1.54 1.05
CA GLY A 226 10.42 2.43 1.70
C GLY A 226 11.14 3.28 2.74
N TYR A 227 10.44 4.17 3.39
CA TYR A 227 11.02 5.02 4.42
C TYR A 227 9.96 5.54 5.39
N LEU A 228 10.41 5.93 6.57
CA LEU A 228 9.63 6.68 7.55
C LEU A 228 10.16 8.12 7.68
N VAL A 229 9.28 9.01 8.09
CA VAL A 229 9.57 10.44 8.29
C VAL A 229 8.96 10.91 9.60
N ASN A 230 9.75 11.64 10.38
CA ASN A 230 9.27 12.34 11.59
C ASN A 230 10.16 13.57 11.86
N SER A 231 9.59 14.63 12.42
CA SER A 231 10.32 15.86 12.71
C SER A 231 11.14 15.84 14.02
N ASP A 232 10.96 14.82 14.86
CA ASP A 232 11.81 14.57 16.02
C ASP A 232 13.06 13.80 15.60
N GLU A 233 14.15 14.51 15.33
CA GLU A 233 15.43 13.93 14.90
C GLU A 233 15.97 12.91 15.90
N GLN A 234 15.77 13.11 17.20
CA GLN A 234 16.21 12.18 18.22
C GLN A 234 15.38 10.88 18.20
N ALA A 235 14.07 10.99 17.95
CA ALA A 235 13.21 9.82 17.78
C ALA A 235 13.63 9.02 16.53
N VAL A 236 13.91 9.68 15.41
CA VAL A 236 14.41 9.03 14.19
C VAL A 236 15.78 8.39 14.45
N ALA A 237 16.68 9.05 15.15
CA ALA A 237 18.00 8.49 15.51
C ALA A 237 17.86 7.24 16.39
N ARG A 238 16.91 7.22 17.34
CA ARG A 238 16.62 6.01 18.14
C ARG A 238 16.08 4.86 17.28
N MET A 239 15.24 5.15 16.29
CA MET A 239 14.77 4.12 15.34
C MET A 239 15.92 3.58 14.50
N ARG A 240 16.80 4.46 14.00
CA ARG A 240 18.00 4.07 13.24
C ARG A 240 18.93 3.16 14.05
N ALA A 241 19.13 3.44 15.32
CA ALA A 241 19.98 2.63 16.21
C ALA A 241 19.46 1.19 16.40
N GLN A 242 18.18 0.94 16.13
CA GLN A 242 17.54 -0.38 16.23
C GLN A 242 17.43 -1.12 14.90
N GLN A 243 17.69 -0.42 13.79
CA GLN A 243 17.67 -1.02 12.47
C GLN A 243 18.88 -1.94 12.27
N MET A 244 18.66 -3.06 11.57
CA MET A 244 19.77 -3.95 11.21
C MET A 244 20.74 -3.25 10.26
N PRO A 245 22.07 -3.34 10.49
CA PRO A 245 23.05 -2.81 9.55
C PRO A 245 22.84 -3.41 8.16
N TRP A 246 23.02 -2.59 7.12
CA TRP A 246 22.87 -3.01 5.71
C TRP A 246 21.52 -3.63 5.37
N SER A 247 20.45 -3.21 6.03
CA SER A 247 19.10 -3.75 5.77
C SER A 247 18.61 -3.46 4.36
N ILE A 248 19.09 -2.39 3.73
CA ILE A 248 18.75 -2.00 2.36
C ILE A 248 19.85 -2.47 1.41
N ASN A 249 19.48 -3.24 0.38
CA ASN A 249 20.44 -3.70 -0.61
C ASN A 249 20.91 -2.56 -1.52
N ALA A 250 22.09 -2.73 -2.16
CA ALA A 250 22.73 -1.71 -2.97
C ALA A 250 21.87 -1.23 -4.14
N PHE A 251 21.10 -2.11 -4.77
CA PHE A 251 20.21 -1.73 -5.89
C PHE A 251 19.02 -0.91 -5.42
N ALA A 252 18.46 -1.20 -4.24
CA ALA A 252 17.39 -0.40 -3.66
C ALA A 252 17.89 1.01 -3.29
N ALA A 253 19.08 1.12 -2.70
CA ALA A 253 19.68 2.41 -2.39
C ALA A 253 19.89 3.24 -3.68
N LEU A 254 20.50 2.66 -4.70
CA LEU A 254 20.67 3.29 -6.02
C LEU A 254 19.33 3.70 -6.64
N ALA A 255 18.31 2.85 -6.53
CA ALA A 255 17.00 3.16 -7.05
C ALA A 255 16.42 4.44 -6.43
N GLY A 256 16.48 4.58 -5.10
CA GLY A 256 15.99 5.77 -4.41
C GLY A 256 16.74 7.05 -4.80
N GLU A 257 18.02 6.95 -5.15
CA GLU A 257 18.82 8.10 -5.64
C GLU A 257 18.41 8.56 -7.05
N VAL A 258 17.86 7.66 -7.87
CA VAL A 258 17.62 7.89 -9.30
C VAL A 258 16.17 8.27 -9.62
N ILE A 259 15.18 7.63 -8.95
CA ILE A 259 13.78 7.67 -9.39
C ILE A 259 13.00 8.91 -8.99
N LEU A 260 13.38 9.55 -7.88
CA LEU A 260 12.57 10.61 -7.26
C LEU A 260 12.39 11.85 -8.12
N GLN A 261 13.30 12.10 -9.05
CA GLN A 261 13.30 13.27 -9.93
C GLN A 261 12.82 12.94 -11.36
N ASP A 262 12.27 11.75 -11.61
CA ASP A 262 11.77 11.36 -12.93
C ASP A 262 10.37 11.93 -13.18
N ALA A 263 10.32 13.24 -13.43
CA ALA A 263 9.06 13.97 -13.66
C ALA A 263 8.26 13.40 -14.84
N ALA A 264 8.93 12.89 -15.87
CA ALA A 264 8.27 12.29 -17.02
C ALA A 264 7.52 11.00 -16.63
N TYR A 265 8.14 10.17 -15.78
CA TYR A 265 7.50 8.95 -15.26
C TYR A 265 6.31 9.29 -14.36
N HIS A 266 6.44 10.29 -13.50
CA HIS A 266 5.34 10.74 -12.64
C HIS A 266 4.15 11.17 -13.49
N GLN A 267 4.39 12.04 -14.49
CA GLN A 267 3.34 12.56 -15.35
C GLN A 267 2.66 11.45 -16.16
N ALA A 268 3.44 10.54 -16.73
CA ALA A 268 2.90 9.39 -17.46
C ALA A 268 2.05 8.48 -16.55
N THR A 269 2.46 8.27 -15.31
CA THR A 269 1.70 7.48 -14.33
C THR A 269 0.36 8.15 -14.01
N TRP A 270 0.35 9.45 -13.72
CA TRP A 270 -0.88 10.17 -13.40
C TRP A 270 -1.84 10.24 -14.58
N GLN A 271 -1.31 10.46 -15.79
CA GLN A 271 -2.12 10.45 -17.02
C GLN A 271 -2.75 9.07 -17.25
N TRP A 272 -1.96 8.00 -17.18
CA TRP A 272 -2.47 6.64 -17.29
C TRP A 272 -3.60 6.37 -16.28
N LEU A 273 -3.39 6.69 -15.00
CA LEU A 273 -4.37 6.41 -13.96
C LEU A 273 -5.65 7.25 -14.13
N ALA A 274 -5.54 8.50 -14.56
CA ALA A 274 -6.68 9.36 -14.84
C ALA A 274 -7.55 8.80 -15.98
N GLU A 275 -6.92 8.44 -17.11
CA GLU A 275 -7.62 7.97 -18.31
C GLU A 275 -8.12 6.53 -18.16
N GLU A 276 -7.20 5.62 -17.91
CA GLU A 276 -7.52 4.18 -17.84
C GLU A 276 -8.26 3.80 -16.56
N GLY A 277 -7.93 4.43 -15.43
CA GLY A 277 -8.64 4.22 -14.18
C GLY A 277 -10.11 4.60 -14.25
N GLN A 278 -10.43 5.71 -14.92
CA GLN A 278 -11.80 6.13 -15.17
C GLN A 278 -12.53 5.15 -16.10
N ARG A 279 -11.89 4.81 -17.23
CA ARG A 279 -12.44 3.88 -18.22
C ARG A 279 -12.72 2.51 -17.59
N PHE A 280 -11.77 1.96 -16.87
CA PHE A 280 -11.88 0.64 -16.24
C PHE A 280 -12.99 0.61 -15.20
N ARG A 281 -13.07 1.63 -14.34
CA ARG A 281 -14.15 1.76 -13.35
C ARG A 281 -15.53 1.81 -13.99
N GLN A 282 -15.70 2.63 -15.05
CA GLN A 282 -16.97 2.72 -15.78
C GLN A 282 -17.38 1.37 -16.37
N ARG A 283 -16.44 0.63 -16.93
CA ARG A 283 -16.69 -0.70 -17.52
C ARG A 283 -17.03 -1.74 -16.44
N LEU A 284 -16.41 -1.69 -15.28
CA LEU A 284 -16.75 -2.57 -14.15
C LEU A 284 -18.17 -2.28 -13.62
N HIS A 285 -18.58 -1.02 -13.55
CA HIS A 285 -19.95 -0.65 -13.15
C HIS A 285 -21.03 -1.15 -14.12
N ALA A 286 -20.68 -1.55 -15.33
CA ALA A 286 -21.63 -2.13 -16.28
C ALA A 286 -22.05 -3.58 -15.94
N PHE A 287 -21.34 -4.24 -15.02
CA PHE A 287 -21.72 -5.57 -14.55
C PHE A 287 -22.68 -5.46 -13.35
N PRO A 288 -23.95 -5.89 -13.49
CA PRO A 288 -24.90 -5.84 -12.38
C PRO A 288 -24.53 -6.78 -11.23
N GLU A 289 -23.69 -7.77 -11.48
CA GLU A 289 -23.15 -8.71 -10.49
C GLU A 289 -22.03 -8.12 -9.63
N LEU A 290 -21.60 -6.87 -9.88
CA LEU A 290 -20.53 -6.20 -9.14
C LEU A 290 -21.01 -4.91 -8.50
N THR A 291 -20.75 -4.76 -7.21
CA THR A 291 -20.68 -3.45 -6.56
C THR A 291 -19.23 -2.99 -6.61
N VAL A 292 -18.99 -1.85 -7.24
CA VAL A 292 -17.66 -1.25 -7.39
C VAL A 292 -17.53 -0.05 -6.47
N TYR A 293 -16.63 -0.10 -5.50
CA TYR A 293 -16.43 1.01 -4.57
C TYR A 293 -15.47 2.04 -5.17
N PRO A 294 -15.67 3.34 -4.87
CA PRO A 294 -14.75 4.38 -5.33
C PRO A 294 -13.37 4.21 -4.70
N GLY A 295 -12.32 4.48 -5.47
CA GLY A 295 -10.93 4.46 -4.98
C GLY A 295 -10.12 5.60 -5.60
N ARG A 296 -9.12 6.11 -4.87
CA ARG A 296 -8.25 7.21 -5.29
C ARG A 296 -6.87 6.72 -5.77
N ALA A 297 -6.51 5.47 -5.43
CA ALA A 297 -5.24 4.86 -5.82
C ALA A 297 -5.40 3.96 -7.07
N ASN A 298 -4.38 3.16 -7.35
CA ASN A 298 -4.31 2.28 -8.53
C ASN A 298 -4.98 0.91 -8.33
N TYR A 299 -6.01 0.84 -7.50
CA TYR A 299 -6.80 -0.37 -7.26
C TYR A 299 -8.24 -0.03 -6.88
N LEU A 300 -9.12 -1.00 -7.02
CA LEU A 300 -10.54 -0.90 -6.70
C LEU A 300 -10.96 -2.05 -5.79
N LEU A 301 -11.79 -1.76 -4.79
CA LEU A 301 -12.51 -2.75 -4.02
C LEU A 301 -13.81 -3.09 -4.76
N LEU A 302 -14.08 -4.38 -4.89
CA LEU A 302 -15.28 -4.92 -5.54
C LEU A 302 -16.01 -5.83 -4.56
N ARG A 303 -17.36 -5.88 -4.64
CA ARG A 303 -18.15 -6.95 -4.04
C ARG A 303 -18.88 -7.69 -5.15
N CYS A 304 -18.78 -9.02 -5.17
CA CYS A 304 -19.53 -9.89 -6.06
C CYS A 304 -20.91 -10.17 -5.45
N GLU A 305 -21.97 -9.85 -6.20
CA GLU A 305 -23.36 -10.03 -5.77
C GLU A 305 -23.91 -11.41 -6.11
N ARG A 306 -23.22 -12.18 -6.95
CA ARG A 306 -23.62 -13.54 -7.30
C ARG A 306 -23.30 -14.50 -6.16
N GLU A 307 -24.35 -15.01 -5.52
CA GLU A 307 -24.22 -15.96 -4.42
C GLU A 307 -23.55 -17.27 -4.86
N GLY A 308 -22.72 -17.84 -4.00
CA GLY A 308 -22.04 -19.11 -4.25
C GLY A 308 -20.84 -19.02 -5.20
N LEU A 309 -20.62 -17.90 -5.89
CA LEU A 309 -19.51 -17.76 -6.83
C LEU A 309 -18.21 -17.38 -6.12
N ASP A 310 -17.19 -18.25 -6.18
CA ASP A 310 -15.80 -17.90 -5.88
C ASP A 310 -15.17 -17.23 -7.12
N LEU A 311 -15.28 -15.89 -7.18
CA LEU A 311 -14.83 -15.11 -8.31
C LEU A 311 -13.30 -15.21 -8.51
N GLN A 312 -12.52 -15.37 -7.42
CA GLN A 312 -11.06 -15.55 -7.53
C GLN A 312 -10.74 -16.87 -8.24
N ARG A 313 -11.41 -17.95 -7.89
CA ARG A 313 -11.23 -19.27 -8.52
C ARG A 313 -11.64 -19.24 -9.99
N ALA A 314 -12.82 -18.71 -10.29
CA ALA A 314 -13.35 -18.65 -11.65
C ALA A 314 -12.45 -17.83 -12.59
N LEU A 315 -11.89 -16.74 -12.12
CA LEU A 315 -10.93 -15.94 -12.90
C LEU A 315 -9.55 -16.60 -12.98
N LEU A 316 -9.13 -17.30 -11.93
CA LEU A 316 -7.85 -18.02 -11.94
C LEU A 316 -7.85 -19.10 -13.03
N GLU A 317 -8.95 -19.82 -13.26
CA GLU A 317 -9.11 -20.79 -14.36
C GLU A 317 -8.97 -20.14 -15.74
N LYS A 318 -9.15 -18.80 -15.82
CA LYS A 318 -8.89 -17.99 -17.03
C LYS A 318 -7.51 -17.32 -17.03
N HIS A 319 -6.61 -17.80 -16.18
CA HIS A 319 -5.23 -17.29 -15.99
C HIS A 319 -5.19 -15.83 -15.49
N ILE A 320 -6.20 -15.41 -14.73
CA ILE A 320 -6.27 -14.06 -14.12
C ILE A 320 -6.33 -14.19 -12.61
N LEU A 321 -5.36 -13.61 -11.93
CA LEU A 321 -5.28 -13.60 -10.48
C LEU A 321 -5.79 -12.28 -9.91
N ILE A 322 -6.87 -12.33 -9.10
CA ILE A 322 -7.36 -11.20 -8.32
C ILE A 322 -7.13 -11.44 -6.83
N ARG A 323 -7.23 -10.39 -6.01
CA ARG A 323 -7.05 -10.48 -4.56
C ARG A 323 -8.39 -10.73 -3.85
N SER A 324 -8.57 -11.91 -3.25
CA SER A 324 -9.67 -12.13 -2.30
C SER A 324 -9.44 -11.35 -1.01
N CYS A 325 -10.44 -10.60 -0.56
CA CYS A 325 -10.38 -9.80 0.66
C CYS A 325 -11.04 -10.48 1.88
N ALA A 326 -11.37 -11.76 1.79
CA ALA A 326 -12.02 -12.50 2.87
C ALA A 326 -11.24 -12.54 4.19
N ASN A 327 -9.92 -12.30 4.14
CA ASN A 327 -9.07 -12.25 5.33
C ASN A 327 -8.93 -10.86 5.95
N TYR A 328 -9.57 -9.84 5.38
CA TYR A 328 -9.63 -8.52 6.01
C TYR A 328 -10.78 -8.48 7.02
N PRO A 329 -10.54 -8.06 8.28
CA PRO A 329 -11.62 -7.88 9.24
C PRO A 329 -12.71 -6.96 8.69
N GLY A 330 -13.97 -7.36 8.81
CA GLY A 330 -15.11 -6.62 8.31
C GLY A 330 -15.51 -6.91 6.85
N LEU A 331 -14.68 -7.66 6.10
CA LEU A 331 -15.00 -8.13 4.75
C LEU A 331 -15.25 -9.64 4.75
N ASP A 332 -16.07 -10.11 3.82
CA ASP A 332 -16.36 -11.52 3.62
C ASP A 332 -15.82 -12.06 2.28
N ALA A 333 -16.18 -13.29 1.93
CA ALA A 333 -15.70 -13.98 0.73
C ALA A 333 -16.19 -13.36 -0.60
N ARG A 334 -17.13 -12.42 -0.55
CA ARG A 334 -17.64 -11.72 -1.73
C ARG A 334 -16.80 -10.51 -2.12
N TYR A 335 -15.87 -10.09 -1.25
CA TYR A 335 -15.06 -8.90 -1.49
C TYR A 335 -13.72 -9.24 -2.15
N TYR A 336 -13.40 -8.47 -3.16
CA TYR A 336 -12.17 -8.63 -3.95
C TYR A 336 -11.53 -7.27 -4.20
N ARG A 337 -10.21 -7.26 -4.34
CA ARG A 337 -9.47 -6.09 -4.78
C ARG A 337 -8.78 -6.39 -6.10
N VAL A 338 -8.91 -5.48 -7.05
CA VAL A 338 -8.26 -5.56 -8.36
C VAL A 338 -7.39 -4.33 -8.59
N ALA A 339 -6.17 -4.53 -9.08
CA ALA A 339 -5.32 -3.45 -9.53
C ALA A 339 -5.89 -2.84 -10.81
N ILE A 340 -5.62 -1.55 -11.04
CA ILE A 340 -5.80 -0.93 -12.34
C ILE A 340 -4.51 -1.15 -13.11
N ARG A 341 -4.60 -1.76 -14.30
CA ARG A 341 -3.44 -2.13 -15.12
C ARG A 341 -3.48 -1.42 -16.47
N SER A 342 -2.76 -1.93 -17.47
CA SER A 342 -2.84 -1.40 -18.83
C SER A 342 -4.23 -1.59 -19.44
N GLN A 343 -4.56 -0.80 -20.46
CA GLN A 343 -5.83 -0.91 -21.17
C GLN A 343 -6.07 -2.33 -21.72
N GLU A 344 -5.03 -2.95 -22.27
CA GLU A 344 -5.09 -4.32 -22.79
C GLU A 344 -5.39 -5.32 -21.69
N GLU A 345 -4.64 -5.27 -20.59
CA GLU A 345 -4.81 -6.18 -19.45
C GLU A 345 -6.18 -6.01 -18.81
N ASN A 346 -6.63 -4.77 -18.58
CA ASN A 346 -7.95 -4.47 -18.04
C ASN A 346 -9.07 -4.98 -18.97
N SER A 347 -8.90 -4.87 -20.29
CA SER A 347 -9.86 -5.41 -21.25
C SER A 347 -9.96 -6.94 -21.20
N ARG A 348 -8.84 -7.63 -20.96
CA ARG A 348 -8.83 -9.08 -20.74
C ARG A 348 -9.60 -9.47 -19.48
N LEU A 349 -9.41 -8.76 -18.36
CA LEU A 349 -10.20 -9.00 -17.14
C LEU A 349 -11.69 -8.77 -17.39
N LEU A 350 -12.08 -7.68 -18.07
CA LEU A 350 -13.48 -7.38 -18.37
C LEU A 350 -14.12 -8.47 -19.25
N THR A 351 -13.39 -9.00 -20.23
CA THR A 351 -13.86 -10.13 -21.06
C THR A 351 -14.05 -11.39 -20.21
N ALA A 352 -13.07 -11.71 -19.36
CA ALA A 352 -13.17 -12.86 -18.47
C ALA A 352 -14.34 -12.75 -17.47
N LEU A 353 -14.59 -11.56 -16.93
CA LEU A 353 -15.76 -11.29 -16.07
C LEU A 353 -17.07 -11.54 -16.81
N ALA A 354 -17.19 -11.05 -18.06
CA ALA A 354 -18.39 -11.27 -18.87
C ALA A 354 -18.64 -12.76 -19.10
N GLU A 355 -17.61 -13.55 -19.38
CA GLU A 355 -17.72 -15.00 -19.53
C GLU A 355 -18.12 -15.68 -18.22
N VAL A 356 -17.50 -15.33 -17.09
CA VAL A 356 -17.81 -15.89 -15.76
C VAL A 356 -19.26 -15.59 -15.37
N PHE A 357 -19.75 -14.39 -15.62
CA PHE A 357 -21.11 -14.01 -15.26
C PHE A 357 -22.18 -14.56 -16.21
N THR A 358 -21.83 -14.90 -17.44
CA THR A 358 -22.74 -15.59 -18.37
C THR A 358 -22.78 -17.10 -18.17
N ASP A 359 -21.77 -17.68 -17.51
CA ASP A 359 -21.73 -19.12 -17.26
C ASP A 359 -22.67 -19.51 -16.12
N THR A 360 -23.74 -20.21 -16.47
CA THR A 360 -24.76 -20.69 -15.52
C THR A 360 -24.33 -21.92 -14.74
N THR A 361 -23.24 -22.59 -15.12
CA THR A 361 -22.75 -23.82 -14.47
C THR A 361 -21.93 -23.53 -13.21
N LEU A 362 -21.47 -22.29 -13.04
CA LEU A 362 -20.69 -21.85 -11.87
C LEU A 362 -21.55 -21.47 -10.65
N ALA A 363 -22.88 -21.61 -10.75
CA ALA A 363 -23.81 -21.39 -9.64
C ALA A 363 -24.26 -22.76 -9.09
N GLY A 364 -23.47 -23.32 -8.16
CA GLY A 364 -23.80 -24.59 -7.49
C GLY A 364 -23.10 -24.69 -6.16
#